data_80d698e4e4a017be8f5ab8fbe9da9683
#
_entry.id   80d698e4e4a017be8f5ab8fbe9da9683
#
_cell.length_a   1.000
_cell.length_b   1.000
_cell.length_c   1.000
_cell.angle_alpha   90.00
_cell.angle_beta   90.00
_cell.angle_gamma   90.00
#
_symmetry.space_group_name_H-M   'P 1'
#
loop_
_entity.id
_entity.type
_entity.pdbx_description
1 polymer ?
#
loop_
_entity_poly.entity_id
_entity_poly.type
_entity_poly.pdbx_seq_one_letter_code
_entity_poly.pdbx_strand_id
1 'polypeptide(L)'
;MRKNEYADYRSVIADSWNRCIAWGLEHDHEPTPLMPESARLEEINRQYSELLSVTEAEVLPYYRNVLSSSRCLILLADQHATVLNSWGDERITETRLKPWFQAGANWQEQNCGTNAIGTSIAVSAPVQIQRNEHFLKTNRSIIGSAAPIFGAHRQIAGVLSVFSDAYLPQAHTLGMVRLLSQSVENRLIKRQFGPDHFQITLNTTADNFDSPWSGILVCDDFGKIIASNQRADQLLGMNTVEARLDELFTSRRHQILEHPETETLQLTTRSKVRLSARIKRPTRVNENPNRIDRLSQSNEGCYSDELLGIDNLEFGDSAVKRCATQSLKVLQRGVPVLVTGETGVGTGVLVAAHPAAHQRNQRHTGAGESRAR
;
A
#
# COMPACT_ATOMS: atom_id res chain seq x y z
N MET A 1 -27.32 -6.96 8.75
CA MET A 1 -27.28 -6.29 10.08
C MET A 1 -25.96 -5.56 10.18
N ARG A 2 -25.97 -4.22 10.05
CA ARG A 2 -24.78 -3.39 10.27
C ARG A 2 -24.48 -3.39 11.76
N LYS A 3 -23.44 -4.10 12.20
CA LYS A 3 -22.84 -3.84 13.52
C LYS A 3 -22.33 -2.39 13.46
N ASN A 4 -22.77 -1.60 14.42
CA ASN A 4 -22.39 -0.21 14.63
C ASN A 4 -20.87 -0.08 14.50
N GLU A 5 -20.40 0.70 13.52
CA GLU A 5 -18.98 1.00 13.30
C GLU A 5 -18.35 1.87 14.42
N TYR A 6 -19.15 2.27 15.38
CA TYR A 6 -18.75 2.90 16.62
C TYR A 6 -19.19 1.98 17.76
N ALA A 7 -18.34 1.00 18.11
CA ALA A 7 -18.43 0.41 19.43
C ALA A 7 -18.52 1.59 20.41
N ASP A 8 -19.52 1.55 21.29
CA ASP A 8 -19.67 2.60 22.30
C ASP A 8 -18.29 2.77 22.97
N TYR A 9 -17.68 3.93 22.78
CA TYR A 9 -16.33 4.24 23.27
C TYR A 9 -16.15 3.85 24.76
N ARG A 10 -17.22 3.99 25.56
CA ARG A 10 -17.24 3.56 26.96
C ARG A 10 -17.11 2.05 27.11
N SER A 11 -17.68 1.27 26.20
CA SER A 11 -17.55 -0.20 26.24
C SER A 11 -16.12 -0.64 25.94
N VAL A 12 -15.43 0.01 25.00
CA VAL A 12 -14.02 -0.29 24.68
C VAL A 12 -13.12 -0.12 25.90
N ILE A 13 -13.30 0.98 26.66
CA ILE A 13 -12.54 1.23 27.89
C ILE A 13 -12.88 0.21 28.98
N ALA A 14 -14.17 -0.05 29.18
CA ALA A 14 -14.62 -1.04 30.18
C ALA A 14 -14.09 -2.44 29.87
N ASP A 15 -14.13 -2.86 28.60
CA ASP A 15 -13.61 -4.16 28.17
C ASP A 15 -12.09 -4.25 28.35
N SER A 16 -11.36 -3.17 28.07
CA SER A 16 -9.92 -3.09 28.34
C SER A 16 -9.61 -3.20 29.84
N TRP A 17 -10.37 -2.51 30.68
CA TRP A 17 -10.22 -2.60 32.14
C TRP A 17 -10.49 -4.00 32.64
N ASN A 18 -11.53 -4.66 32.13
CA ASN A 18 -11.83 -6.06 32.48
C ASN A 18 -10.67 -6.99 32.10
N ARG A 19 -10.03 -6.80 30.93
CA ARG A 19 -8.84 -7.57 30.56
C ARG A 19 -7.68 -7.31 31.54
N CYS A 20 -7.43 -6.04 31.89
CA CYS A 20 -6.38 -5.68 32.85
C CYS A 20 -6.59 -6.36 34.22
N ILE A 21 -7.82 -6.34 34.73
CA ILE A 21 -8.19 -7.01 35.99
C ILE A 21 -7.99 -8.53 35.86
N ALA A 22 -8.40 -9.13 34.73
CA ALA A 22 -8.25 -10.56 34.51
C ALA A 22 -6.77 -11.01 34.47
N TRP A 23 -5.85 -10.13 34.08
CA TRP A 23 -4.40 -10.37 34.14
C TRP A 23 -3.79 -10.07 35.51
N GLY A 24 -4.59 -9.63 36.50
CA GLY A 24 -4.13 -9.33 37.84
C GLY A 24 -3.39 -8.00 37.97
N LEU A 25 -3.59 -7.06 37.04
CA LEU A 25 -3.02 -5.72 37.17
C LEU A 25 -3.75 -4.93 38.26
N GLU A 26 -2.99 -4.15 39.00
CA GLU A 26 -3.50 -3.18 40.00
C GLU A 26 -3.29 -1.76 39.47
N HIS A 27 -4.17 -0.82 39.84
CA HIS A 27 -4.12 0.57 39.36
C HIS A 27 -2.81 1.30 39.70
N ASP A 28 -2.20 0.93 40.84
CA ASP A 28 -0.95 1.52 41.35
C ASP A 28 0.32 0.77 40.86
N HIS A 29 0.15 -0.24 40.03
CA HIS A 29 1.29 -0.96 39.44
C HIS A 29 2.15 -0.01 38.62
N GLU A 30 3.46 -0.07 38.85
CA GLU A 30 4.47 0.67 38.07
C GLU A 30 5.20 -0.32 37.13
N PRO A 31 4.79 -0.37 35.86
CA PRO A 31 5.40 -1.28 34.93
C PRO A 31 6.84 -0.86 34.61
N THR A 32 7.73 -1.83 34.47
CA THR A 32 9.10 -1.58 34.02
C THR A 32 9.20 -1.91 32.53
N PRO A 33 9.74 -1.01 31.68
CA PRO A 33 9.91 -1.29 30.27
C PRO A 33 10.93 -2.42 30.09
N LEU A 34 10.48 -3.53 29.54
CA LEU A 34 11.35 -4.64 29.14
C LEU A 34 11.92 -4.30 27.77
N MET A 35 13.19 -3.88 27.75
CA MET A 35 13.89 -3.59 26.51
C MET A 35 14.53 -4.88 25.97
N PRO A 36 14.32 -5.22 24.69
CA PRO A 36 14.98 -6.36 24.07
C PRO A 36 16.49 -6.10 23.97
N GLU A 37 17.27 -7.18 23.92
CA GLU A 37 18.68 -7.10 23.59
C GLU A 37 18.91 -6.48 22.21
N SER A 38 20.07 -5.83 22.00
CA SER A 38 20.38 -5.11 20.75
C SER A 38 20.24 -6.00 19.51
N ALA A 39 20.68 -7.25 19.58
CA ALA A 39 20.56 -8.21 18.47
C ALA A 39 19.09 -8.50 18.12
N ARG A 40 18.21 -8.59 19.12
CA ARG A 40 16.77 -8.79 18.90
C ARG A 40 16.12 -7.56 18.32
N LEU A 41 16.54 -6.38 18.72
CA LEU A 41 16.05 -5.11 18.16
C LEU A 41 16.43 -4.96 16.67
N GLU A 42 17.67 -5.34 16.30
CA GLU A 42 18.12 -5.36 14.91
C GLU A 42 17.28 -6.33 14.04
N GLU A 43 16.96 -7.50 14.59
CA GLU A 43 16.12 -8.49 13.91
C GLU A 43 14.70 -7.95 13.68
N ILE A 44 14.09 -7.34 14.71
CA ILE A 44 12.79 -6.69 14.61
C ILE A 44 12.84 -5.61 13.53
N ASN A 45 13.84 -4.72 13.54
CA ASN A 45 13.98 -3.66 12.55
C ASN A 45 14.13 -4.20 11.12
N ARG A 46 14.83 -5.30 10.94
CA ARG A 46 14.97 -5.97 9.64
C ARG A 46 13.64 -6.53 9.17
N GLN A 47 12.92 -7.22 10.05
CA GLN A 47 11.61 -7.81 9.76
C GLN A 47 10.58 -6.75 9.33
N TYR A 48 10.57 -5.59 9.99
CA TYR A 48 9.62 -4.50 9.74
C TYR A 48 10.18 -3.36 8.89
N SER A 49 11.30 -3.59 8.18
CA SER A 49 12.01 -2.55 7.41
C SER A 49 11.13 -1.87 6.36
N GLU A 50 10.25 -2.63 5.70
CA GLU A 50 9.31 -2.07 4.71
C GLU A 50 8.26 -1.19 5.38
N LEU A 51 7.66 -1.65 6.47
CA LEU A 51 6.68 -0.87 7.25
C LEU A 51 7.30 0.42 7.77
N LEU A 52 8.52 0.35 8.31
CA LEU A 52 9.29 1.51 8.78
C LEU A 52 9.52 2.51 7.64
N SER A 53 10.07 2.06 6.51
CA SER A 53 10.38 2.91 5.36
C SER A 53 9.13 3.60 4.79
N VAL A 54 8.02 2.87 4.66
CA VAL A 54 6.76 3.41 4.16
C VAL A 54 6.15 4.41 5.15
N THR A 55 6.14 4.06 6.44
CA THR A 55 5.60 4.93 7.48
C THR A 55 6.39 6.22 7.57
N GLU A 56 7.71 6.15 7.55
CA GLU A 56 8.58 7.32 7.57
C GLU A 56 8.31 8.26 6.40
N ALA A 57 8.18 7.72 5.20
CA ALA A 57 7.89 8.50 4.00
C ALA A 57 6.52 9.21 4.03
N GLU A 58 5.51 8.62 4.70
CA GLU A 58 4.18 9.23 4.84
C GLU A 58 4.08 10.19 6.03
N VAL A 59 4.68 9.82 7.16
CA VAL A 59 4.52 10.54 8.44
C VAL A 59 5.42 11.77 8.52
N LEU A 60 6.69 11.69 8.07
CA LEU A 60 7.62 12.81 8.22
C LEU A 60 7.21 14.09 7.49
N PRO A 61 6.73 14.06 6.24
CA PRO A 61 6.25 15.27 5.58
C PRO A 61 5.08 15.91 6.34
N TYR A 62 4.16 15.06 6.84
CA TYR A 62 3.03 15.53 7.62
C TYR A 62 3.48 16.15 8.95
N TYR A 63 4.39 15.49 9.69
CA TYR A 63 4.94 16.00 10.93
C TYR A 63 5.62 17.37 10.72
N ARG A 64 6.49 17.48 9.71
CA ARG A 64 7.21 18.73 9.42
C ARG A 64 6.28 19.90 9.08
N ASN A 65 5.21 19.63 8.34
CA ASN A 65 4.33 20.67 7.82
C ASN A 65 3.19 21.03 8.77
N VAL A 66 2.71 20.10 9.59
CA VAL A 66 1.49 20.28 10.40
C VAL A 66 1.78 20.23 11.89
N LEU A 67 2.64 19.32 12.33
CA LEU A 67 2.84 19.03 13.75
C LEU A 67 4.13 19.57 14.35
N SER A 68 5.04 20.13 13.55
CA SER A 68 6.35 20.60 14.03
C SER A 68 6.27 21.69 15.09
N SER A 69 5.19 22.46 15.11
CA SER A 69 4.90 23.46 16.16
C SER A 69 4.14 22.90 17.36
N SER A 70 3.67 21.67 17.27
CA SER A 70 2.89 20.99 18.29
C SER A 70 3.81 20.10 19.14
N ARG A 71 3.59 20.11 20.44
CA ARG A 71 4.25 19.14 21.33
C ARG A 71 3.57 17.78 21.15
N CYS A 72 4.05 16.99 20.20
CA CYS A 72 3.55 15.66 19.94
C CYS A 72 4.70 14.70 19.62
N LEU A 73 4.49 13.43 19.96
CA LEU A 73 5.36 12.32 19.66
C LEU A 73 4.57 11.27 18.89
N ILE A 74 5.08 10.88 17.73
CA ILE A 74 4.47 9.87 16.89
C ILE A 74 5.25 8.58 17.11
N LEU A 75 4.54 7.47 17.33
CA LEU A 75 5.13 6.15 17.48
C LEU A 75 4.57 5.21 16.42
N LEU A 76 5.44 4.38 15.88
CA LEU A 76 5.07 3.18 15.14
C LEU A 76 5.37 1.97 16.02
N ALA A 77 4.39 1.12 16.23
CA ALA A 77 4.55 -0.17 16.91
C ALA A 77 4.17 -1.31 15.97
N ASP A 78 4.70 -2.51 16.23
CA ASP A 78 4.34 -3.72 15.53
C ASP A 78 2.98 -4.28 16.01
N GLN A 79 2.57 -5.41 15.46
CA GLN A 79 1.33 -6.11 15.84
C GLN A 79 1.34 -6.65 17.29
N HIS A 80 2.50 -6.68 17.94
CA HIS A 80 2.70 -7.09 19.33
C HIS A 80 2.87 -5.91 20.28
N ALA A 81 2.55 -4.70 19.83
CA ALA A 81 2.70 -3.44 20.57
C ALA A 81 4.17 -3.08 20.92
N THR A 82 5.16 -3.65 20.23
CA THR A 82 6.55 -3.28 20.37
C THR A 82 6.85 -2.05 19.54
N VAL A 83 7.37 -0.99 20.15
CA VAL A 83 7.76 0.25 19.46
C VAL A 83 8.88 -0.05 18.47
N LEU A 84 8.65 0.28 17.20
CA LEU A 84 9.64 0.16 16.13
C LEU A 84 10.44 1.44 15.96
N ASN A 85 9.77 2.59 16.00
CA ASN A 85 10.38 3.91 15.90
C ASN A 85 9.50 5.00 16.50
N SER A 86 10.09 6.15 16.79
CA SER A 86 9.42 7.34 17.27
C SER A 86 9.93 8.60 16.57
N TRP A 87 9.03 9.55 16.33
CA TRP A 87 9.34 10.83 15.69
C TRP A 87 8.63 11.95 16.42
N GLY A 88 9.29 13.06 16.64
CA GLY A 88 8.66 14.24 17.23
C GLY A 88 9.40 14.87 18.38
N ASP A 89 8.67 15.52 19.28
CA ASP A 89 9.23 16.27 20.40
C ASP A 89 9.33 15.40 21.66
N GLU A 90 10.52 14.94 21.98
CA GLU A 90 10.78 14.11 23.18
C GLU A 90 10.56 14.88 24.50
N ARG A 91 10.39 16.19 24.47
CA ARG A 91 10.15 17.02 25.67
C ARG A 91 8.74 16.86 26.24
N ILE A 92 7.84 16.20 25.52
CA ILE A 92 6.46 15.92 25.96
C ILE A 92 6.44 14.99 27.15
N THR A 93 7.40 14.13 27.29
CA THR A 93 7.39 13.04 28.23
C THR A 93 8.18 13.37 29.49
N GLU A 94 7.55 13.11 30.64
CA GLU A 94 8.26 13.07 31.92
C GLU A 94 9.45 12.10 31.81
N THR A 95 10.54 12.41 32.48
CA THR A 95 11.79 11.62 32.42
C THR A 95 11.56 10.12 32.66
N ARG A 96 10.62 9.75 33.52
CA ARG A 96 10.30 8.36 33.85
C ARG A 96 9.58 7.63 32.70
N LEU A 97 8.90 8.35 31.82
CA LEU A 97 8.16 7.77 30.69
C LEU A 97 8.99 7.65 29.41
N LYS A 98 10.12 8.35 29.33
CA LYS A 98 11.00 8.32 28.14
C LYS A 98 11.34 6.93 27.66
N PRO A 99 11.71 5.95 28.51
CA PRO A 99 12.03 4.60 28.04
C PRO A 99 10.88 3.91 27.29
N TRP A 100 9.63 4.25 27.62
CA TRP A 100 8.45 3.66 26.98
C TRP A 100 8.25 4.11 25.52
N PHE A 101 8.87 5.21 25.12
CA PHE A 101 8.76 5.77 23.77
C PHE A 101 9.96 5.40 22.89
N GLN A 102 10.90 4.64 23.39
CA GLN A 102 12.06 4.18 22.64
C GLN A 102 11.75 2.88 21.89
N ALA A 103 12.47 2.67 20.77
CA ALA A 103 12.39 1.41 20.03
C ALA A 103 12.67 0.21 20.94
N GLY A 104 11.83 -0.80 20.86
CA GLY A 104 11.87 -2.00 21.69
C GLY A 104 10.92 -1.97 22.89
N ALA A 105 10.43 -0.82 23.32
CA ALA A 105 9.45 -0.76 24.42
C ALA A 105 8.14 -1.45 24.02
N ASN A 106 7.49 -2.15 24.94
CA ASN A 106 6.28 -2.90 24.66
C ASN A 106 5.06 -2.33 25.38
N TRP A 107 4.04 -1.96 24.60
CA TRP A 107 2.80 -1.33 25.06
C TRP A 107 1.60 -2.29 25.12
N GLN A 108 1.81 -3.59 25.25
CA GLN A 108 0.69 -4.52 25.45
C GLN A 108 -0.11 -4.15 26.71
N GLU A 109 -1.44 -4.29 26.64
CA GLU A 109 -2.33 -4.01 27.78
C GLU A 109 -1.96 -4.85 29.02
N GLN A 110 -1.45 -6.06 28.80
CA GLN A 110 -1.00 -6.95 29.89
C GLN A 110 0.15 -6.35 30.70
N ASN A 111 0.99 -5.51 30.08
CA ASN A 111 2.15 -4.89 30.72
C ASN A 111 1.86 -3.46 31.19
N CYS A 112 1.15 -2.69 30.35
CA CYS A 112 0.99 -1.25 30.52
C CYS A 112 -0.45 -0.84 30.88
N GLY A 113 -1.35 -1.81 31.09
CA GLY A 113 -2.77 -1.52 31.27
C GLY A 113 -3.39 -0.88 30.02
N THR A 114 -4.60 -0.38 30.16
CA THR A 114 -5.31 0.34 29.09
C THR A 114 -4.47 1.49 28.55
N ASN A 115 -4.14 1.44 27.28
CA ASN A 115 -3.35 2.44 26.55
C ASN A 115 -3.74 2.47 25.07
N ALA A 116 -3.40 3.54 24.35
CA ALA A 116 -3.86 3.71 22.97
C ALA A 116 -3.36 2.60 22.02
N ILE A 117 -2.08 2.20 22.11
CA ILE A 117 -1.49 1.19 21.22
C ILE A 117 -2.08 -0.19 21.48
N GLY A 118 -1.98 -0.68 22.75
CA GLY A 118 -2.45 -2.02 23.12
C GLY A 118 -3.94 -2.19 22.93
N THR A 119 -4.74 -1.17 23.30
CA THR A 119 -6.19 -1.20 23.14
C THR A 119 -6.59 -1.16 21.67
N SER A 120 -5.89 -0.37 20.81
CA SER A 120 -6.15 -0.34 19.36
C SER A 120 -5.93 -1.70 18.72
N ILE A 121 -4.89 -2.43 19.13
CA ILE A 121 -4.64 -3.81 18.67
C ILE A 121 -5.78 -4.74 19.12
N ALA A 122 -6.14 -4.67 20.41
CA ALA A 122 -7.14 -5.57 20.98
C ALA A 122 -8.53 -5.42 20.33
N VAL A 123 -8.90 -4.20 19.92
CA VAL A 123 -10.20 -3.95 19.27
C VAL A 123 -10.12 -3.85 17.75
N SER A 124 -8.91 -3.90 17.17
CA SER A 124 -8.66 -3.74 15.73
C SER A 124 -9.30 -2.47 15.15
N ALA A 125 -9.29 -1.37 15.91
CA ALA A 125 -9.95 -0.11 15.57
C ALA A 125 -9.16 1.09 16.11
N PRO A 126 -9.35 2.28 15.51
CA PRO A 126 -8.78 3.51 16.05
C PRO A 126 -9.35 3.80 17.45
N VAL A 127 -8.47 4.12 18.38
CA VAL A 127 -8.86 4.48 19.77
C VAL A 127 -8.08 5.68 20.26
N GLN A 128 -8.68 6.40 21.20
CA GLN A 128 -8.02 7.44 21.95
C GLN A 128 -8.17 7.11 23.44
N ILE A 129 -7.08 7.19 24.18
CA ILE A 129 -7.06 6.94 25.63
C ILE A 129 -6.51 8.16 26.32
N GLN A 130 -7.24 8.66 27.31
CA GLN A 130 -6.89 9.91 27.99
C GLN A 130 -7.08 9.83 29.49
N ARG A 131 -6.19 10.46 30.24
CA ARG A 131 -6.35 10.69 31.69
C ARG A 131 -6.85 9.45 32.45
N ASN A 132 -8.05 9.56 33.03
CA ASN A 132 -8.64 8.52 33.87
C ASN A 132 -9.12 7.28 33.09
N GLU A 133 -9.03 7.27 31.78
CA GLU A 133 -9.32 6.08 30.97
C GLU A 133 -8.15 5.08 31.01
N HIS A 134 -6.94 5.57 31.31
CA HIS A 134 -5.82 4.67 31.59
C HIS A 134 -6.06 3.86 32.87
N PHE A 135 -5.88 2.55 32.76
CA PHE A 135 -6.00 1.66 33.90
C PHE A 135 -4.95 1.95 34.97
N LEU A 136 -3.68 2.05 34.55
CA LEU A 136 -2.56 2.38 35.43
C LEU A 136 -2.52 3.89 35.72
N LYS A 137 -2.41 4.27 36.98
CA LYS A 137 -2.31 5.67 37.42
C LYS A 137 -1.08 6.37 36.82
N THR A 138 0.02 5.62 36.64
CA THR A 138 1.26 6.14 36.05
C THR A 138 1.07 6.70 34.64
N ASN A 139 0.09 6.20 33.86
CA ASN A 139 -0.14 6.60 32.47
C ASN A 139 -1.16 7.74 32.32
N ARG A 140 -1.75 8.22 33.42
CA ARG A 140 -2.82 9.24 33.37
C ARG A 140 -2.38 10.63 32.94
N SER A 141 -1.08 10.89 32.94
CA SER A 141 -0.51 12.14 32.39
C SER A 141 -0.39 12.13 30.87
N ILE A 142 -0.62 10.98 30.21
CA ILE A 142 -0.48 10.80 28.77
C ILE A 142 -1.86 10.82 28.13
N ILE A 143 -1.94 11.47 26.95
CA ILE A 143 -3.06 11.34 26.02
C ILE A 143 -2.52 10.69 24.77
N GLY A 144 -3.05 9.53 24.41
CA GLY A 144 -2.66 8.77 23.24
C GLY A 144 -3.82 8.57 22.28
N SER A 145 -3.57 8.75 20.99
CA SER A 145 -4.49 8.37 19.91
C SER A 145 -3.77 7.37 19.03
N ALA A 146 -4.37 6.23 18.76
CA ALA A 146 -3.76 5.18 17.94
C ALA A 146 -4.74 4.64 16.89
N ALA A 147 -4.20 4.22 15.75
CA ALA A 147 -4.95 3.54 14.72
C ALA A 147 -4.13 2.37 14.15
N PRO A 148 -4.76 1.21 13.91
CA PRO A 148 -4.09 0.08 13.30
C PRO A 148 -3.78 0.37 11.84
N ILE A 149 -2.68 -0.19 11.35
CA ILE A 149 -2.31 -0.30 9.96
C ILE A 149 -2.57 -1.74 9.56
N PHE A 150 -3.47 -1.95 8.61
CA PHE A 150 -3.78 -3.31 8.15
C PHE A 150 -2.88 -3.72 6.99
N GLY A 151 -2.51 -4.99 6.98
CA GLY A 151 -1.88 -5.61 5.82
C GLY A 151 -2.92 -6.00 4.77
N ALA A 152 -2.43 -6.50 3.66
CA ALA A 152 -3.21 -6.87 2.48
C ALA A 152 -4.33 -7.90 2.76
N HIS A 153 -4.15 -8.75 3.78
CA HIS A 153 -5.10 -9.80 4.17
C HIS A 153 -5.83 -9.49 5.47
N ARG A 154 -5.95 -8.22 5.84
CA ARG A 154 -6.67 -7.73 7.03
C ARG A 154 -6.03 -8.05 8.38
N GLN A 155 -4.84 -8.63 8.42
CA GLN A 155 -4.06 -8.73 9.66
C GLN A 155 -3.51 -7.35 10.03
N ILE A 156 -3.34 -7.09 11.32
CA ILE A 156 -2.65 -5.88 11.79
C ILE A 156 -1.18 -6.03 11.44
N ALA A 157 -0.64 -5.12 10.61
CA ALA A 157 0.77 -5.03 10.28
C ALA A 157 1.55 -4.18 11.28
N GLY A 158 0.87 -3.20 11.88
CA GLY A 158 1.40 -2.32 12.88
C GLY A 158 0.36 -1.36 13.42
N VAL A 159 0.77 -0.47 14.30
CA VAL A 159 -0.09 0.59 14.88
C VAL A 159 0.66 1.90 14.84
N LEU A 160 0.03 2.92 14.26
CA LEU A 160 0.50 4.29 14.36
C LEU A 160 -0.19 4.97 15.54
N SER A 161 0.57 5.62 16.40
CA SER A 161 0.06 6.34 17.56
C SER A 161 0.66 7.74 17.66
N VAL A 162 -0.13 8.67 18.15
CA VAL A 162 0.30 10.03 18.50
C VAL A 162 0.01 10.29 19.95
N PHE A 163 1.06 10.68 20.65
CA PHE A 163 0.98 11.18 22.02
C PHE A 163 1.12 12.70 21.99
N SER A 164 0.23 13.38 22.71
CA SER A 164 0.25 14.85 22.81
C SER A 164 -0.02 15.29 24.24
N ASP A 165 0.43 16.49 24.58
CA ASP A 165 -0.09 17.18 25.75
C ASP A 165 -1.50 17.71 25.45
N ALA A 166 -2.18 18.21 26.49
CA ALA A 166 -3.62 18.50 26.48
C ALA A 166 -4.08 19.63 25.52
N TYR A 167 -3.21 20.19 24.67
CA TYR A 167 -3.51 21.39 23.88
C TYR A 167 -4.02 21.12 22.45
N LEU A 168 -3.82 19.93 21.90
CA LEU A 168 -4.42 19.57 20.61
C LEU A 168 -5.86 19.11 20.82
N PRO A 169 -6.83 19.61 20.02
CA PRO A 169 -8.20 19.12 20.06
C PRO A 169 -8.24 17.61 19.78
N GLN A 170 -8.69 16.83 20.76
CA GLN A 170 -8.56 15.38 20.79
C GLN A 170 -9.20 14.67 19.58
N ALA A 171 -10.38 15.12 19.15
CA ALA A 171 -11.08 14.55 18.01
C ALA A 171 -10.28 14.71 16.70
N HIS A 172 -9.54 15.79 16.53
CA HIS A 172 -8.68 16.02 15.35
C HIS A 172 -7.47 15.09 15.35
N THR A 173 -6.87 14.82 16.52
CA THR A 173 -5.71 13.93 16.62
C THR A 173 -6.05 12.51 16.21
N LEU A 174 -7.16 11.95 16.69
CA LEU A 174 -7.59 10.61 16.30
C LEU A 174 -7.90 10.52 14.80
N GLY A 175 -8.60 11.53 14.25
CA GLY A 175 -8.88 11.61 12.82
C GLY A 175 -7.60 11.65 11.97
N MET A 176 -6.61 12.43 12.40
CA MET A 176 -5.30 12.55 11.76
C MET A 176 -4.54 11.21 11.78
N VAL A 177 -4.44 10.55 12.94
CA VAL A 177 -3.75 9.26 13.07
C VAL A 177 -4.41 8.21 12.18
N ARG A 178 -5.75 8.18 12.12
CA ARG A 178 -6.50 7.30 11.22
C ARG A 178 -6.16 7.55 9.75
N LEU A 179 -6.09 8.82 9.33
CA LEU A 179 -5.73 9.17 7.95
C LEU A 179 -4.31 8.75 7.59
N LEU A 180 -3.36 8.99 8.47
CA LEU A 180 -1.96 8.59 8.26
C LEU A 180 -1.83 7.07 8.20
N SER A 181 -2.51 6.34 9.09
CA SER A 181 -2.52 4.87 9.06
C SER A 181 -3.08 4.33 7.75
N GLN A 182 -4.17 4.92 7.23
CA GLN A 182 -4.74 4.55 5.93
C GLN A 182 -3.79 4.88 4.77
N SER A 183 -3.06 6.00 4.84
CA SER A 183 -2.05 6.35 3.82
C SER A 183 -0.94 5.33 3.78
N VAL A 184 -0.43 4.92 4.96
CA VAL A 184 0.59 3.87 5.08
C VAL A 184 0.08 2.53 4.54
N GLU A 185 -1.13 2.10 4.93
CA GLU A 185 -1.78 0.89 4.41
C GLU A 185 -1.86 0.90 2.88
N ASN A 186 -2.37 1.98 2.30
CA ASN A 186 -2.50 2.14 0.87
C ASN A 186 -1.14 2.02 0.15
N ARG A 187 -0.10 2.62 0.72
CA ARG A 187 1.23 2.60 0.13
C ARG A 187 1.89 1.22 0.24
N LEU A 188 1.71 0.53 1.37
CA LEU A 188 2.18 -0.84 1.56
C LEU A 188 1.58 -1.78 0.51
N ILE A 189 0.26 -1.76 0.34
CA ILE A 189 -0.43 -2.60 -0.64
C ILE A 189 0.05 -2.29 -2.06
N LYS A 190 0.12 -1.00 -2.43
CA LYS A 190 0.59 -0.59 -3.77
C LYS A 190 2.04 -1.02 -4.02
N ARG A 191 2.92 -0.94 -3.01
CA ARG A 191 4.33 -1.29 -3.14
C ARG A 191 4.54 -2.80 -3.24
N GLN A 192 3.84 -3.55 -2.39
CA GLN A 192 4.00 -5.00 -2.30
C GLN A 192 3.46 -5.74 -3.52
N PHE A 193 2.31 -5.32 -4.05
CA PHE A 193 1.60 -6.05 -5.09
C PHE A 193 1.63 -5.37 -6.46
N GLY A 194 1.86 -4.06 -6.51
CA GLY A 194 1.73 -3.27 -7.73
C GLY A 194 2.63 -3.66 -8.89
N PRO A 195 3.86 -4.14 -8.66
CA PRO A 195 4.72 -4.55 -9.76
C PRO A 195 4.19 -5.75 -10.55
N ASP A 196 3.49 -6.67 -9.88
CA ASP A 196 3.15 -7.99 -10.41
C ASP A 196 1.65 -8.18 -10.70
N HIS A 197 0.79 -7.24 -10.25
CA HIS A 197 -0.66 -7.41 -10.30
C HIS A 197 -1.38 -6.14 -10.75
N PHE A 198 -2.61 -6.29 -11.24
CA PHE A 198 -3.50 -5.18 -11.52
C PHE A 198 -3.89 -4.47 -10.24
N GLN A 199 -3.82 -3.14 -10.24
CA GLN A 199 -4.32 -2.30 -9.17
C GLN A 199 -5.55 -1.53 -9.66
N ILE A 200 -6.64 -1.61 -8.92
CA ILE A 200 -7.85 -0.85 -9.18
C ILE A 200 -8.06 0.09 -7.99
N THR A 201 -7.92 1.37 -8.25
CA THR A 201 -8.20 2.40 -7.24
C THR A 201 -9.63 2.89 -7.41
N LEU A 202 -10.43 2.83 -6.35
CA LEU A 202 -11.84 3.19 -6.32
C LEU A 202 -12.06 4.46 -5.52
N ASN A 203 -12.92 5.35 -6.01
CA ASN A 203 -13.41 6.48 -5.24
C ASN A 203 -14.87 6.81 -5.62
N THR A 204 -15.54 7.59 -4.78
CA THR A 204 -16.87 8.14 -5.07
C THR A 204 -16.83 9.26 -6.11
N THR A 205 -15.68 9.93 -6.26
CA THR A 205 -15.44 11.01 -7.24
C THR A 205 -14.27 10.67 -8.15
N ALA A 206 -14.23 11.27 -9.34
CA ALA A 206 -13.19 11.02 -10.34
C ALA A 206 -11.87 11.78 -10.08
N ASP A 207 -11.86 12.73 -9.14
CA ASP A 207 -10.82 13.75 -9.06
C ASP A 207 -9.67 13.42 -8.10
N ASN A 208 -9.83 12.41 -7.22
CA ASN A 208 -8.87 12.19 -6.15
C ASN A 208 -8.61 10.71 -5.87
N PHE A 209 -7.86 10.05 -6.76
CA PHE A 209 -7.48 8.66 -6.59
C PHE A 209 -6.27 8.43 -5.68
N ASP A 210 -5.46 9.47 -5.42
CA ASP A 210 -4.28 9.39 -4.54
C ASP A 210 -4.58 9.77 -3.09
N SER A 211 -5.86 9.85 -2.75
CA SER A 211 -6.33 10.16 -1.40
C SER A 211 -6.23 8.92 -0.47
N PRO A 212 -5.97 9.12 0.83
CA PRO A 212 -6.14 8.06 1.85
C PRO A 212 -7.55 7.45 1.86
N TRP A 213 -8.55 8.18 1.38
CA TRP A 213 -9.95 7.75 1.27
C TRP A 213 -10.25 6.85 0.07
N SER A 214 -9.28 6.57 -0.78
CA SER A 214 -9.46 5.70 -1.94
C SER A 214 -9.48 4.23 -1.53
N GLY A 215 -10.44 3.48 -2.07
CA GLY A 215 -10.44 2.03 -2.01
C GLY A 215 -9.39 1.47 -2.97
N ILE A 216 -8.64 0.46 -2.55
CA ILE A 216 -7.64 -0.22 -3.36
C ILE A 216 -8.00 -1.68 -3.45
N LEU A 217 -8.10 -2.19 -4.66
CA LEU A 217 -8.17 -3.61 -4.97
C LEU A 217 -6.96 -4.00 -5.79
N VAL A 218 -6.36 -5.11 -5.45
CA VAL A 218 -5.30 -5.75 -6.24
C VAL A 218 -5.82 -7.08 -6.71
N CYS A 219 -5.72 -7.36 -8.00
CA CYS A 219 -6.21 -8.62 -8.55
C CYS A 219 -5.22 -9.24 -9.53
N ASP A 220 -5.37 -10.55 -9.73
CA ASP A 220 -4.67 -11.31 -10.75
C ASP A 220 -5.27 -11.09 -12.16
N ASP A 221 -4.68 -11.70 -13.17
CA ASP A 221 -5.15 -11.70 -14.57
C ASP A 221 -6.56 -12.28 -14.73
N PHE A 222 -7.02 -13.08 -13.76
CA PHE A 222 -8.35 -13.70 -13.76
C PHE A 222 -9.39 -12.89 -13.00
N GLY A 223 -9.00 -11.72 -12.46
CA GLY A 223 -9.86 -10.83 -11.70
C GLY A 223 -10.19 -11.32 -10.30
N LYS A 224 -9.42 -12.27 -9.74
CA LYS A 224 -9.51 -12.66 -8.34
C LYS A 224 -8.78 -11.63 -7.48
N ILE A 225 -9.43 -11.11 -6.45
CA ILE A 225 -8.83 -10.12 -5.54
C ILE A 225 -7.85 -10.82 -4.61
N ILE A 226 -6.58 -10.42 -4.71
CA ILE A 226 -5.47 -10.94 -3.91
C ILE A 226 -5.29 -10.09 -2.65
N ALA A 227 -5.43 -8.77 -2.79
CA ALA A 227 -5.24 -7.83 -1.71
C ALA A 227 -6.19 -6.64 -1.88
N SER A 228 -6.57 -6.03 -0.77
CA SER A 228 -7.38 -4.81 -0.78
C SER A 228 -7.17 -4.03 0.51
N ASN A 229 -7.55 -2.75 0.53
CA ASN A 229 -7.56 -1.96 1.75
C ASN A 229 -8.95 -1.96 2.41
N GLN A 230 -9.01 -1.60 3.69
CA GLN A 230 -10.26 -1.55 4.44
C GLN A 230 -11.29 -0.59 3.81
N ARG A 231 -10.80 0.46 3.13
CA ARG A 231 -11.68 1.42 2.46
C ARG A 231 -12.41 0.80 1.26
N ALA A 232 -11.80 -0.12 0.53
CA ALA A 232 -12.48 -0.86 -0.54
C ALA A 232 -13.65 -1.68 0.01
N ASP A 233 -13.46 -2.37 1.15
CA ASP A 233 -14.54 -3.12 1.81
C ASP A 233 -15.71 -2.23 2.21
N GLN A 234 -15.41 -1.04 2.76
CA GLN A 234 -16.44 -0.06 3.14
C GLN A 234 -17.22 0.45 1.92
N LEU A 235 -16.53 0.77 0.81
CA LEU A 235 -17.15 1.26 -0.43
C LEU A 235 -18.03 0.18 -1.08
N LEU A 236 -17.61 -1.08 -1.00
CA LEU A 236 -18.30 -2.21 -1.62
C LEU A 236 -19.29 -2.91 -0.66
N GLY A 237 -19.20 -2.62 0.65
CA GLY A 237 -20.11 -3.15 1.67
C GLY A 237 -19.88 -4.61 2.01
N MET A 238 -18.71 -5.17 1.68
CA MET A 238 -18.35 -6.57 1.93
C MET A 238 -16.83 -6.73 2.03
N ASN A 239 -16.36 -7.85 2.60
CA ASN A 239 -14.96 -8.23 2.50
C ASN A 239 -14.63 -8.58 1.05
N THR A 240 -13.65 -7.89 0.48
CA THR A 240 -13.29 -8.02 -0.94
C THR A 240 -12.16 -9.00 -1.21
N VAL A 241 -11.37 -9.38 -0.18
CA VAL A 241 -10.27 -10.35 -0.34
C VAL A 241 -10.86 -11.71 -0.75
N GLU A 242 -10.25 -12.37 -1.73
CA GLU A 242 -10.68 -13.62 -2.37
C GLU A 242 -11.92 -13.51 -3.28
N ALA A 243 -12.64 -12.39 -3.29
CA ALA A 243 -13.77 -12.15 -4.21
C ALA A 243 -13.27 -11.99 -5.66
N ARG A 244 -14.18 -12.10 -6.61
CA ARG A 244 -13.89 -11.86 -8.03
C ARG A 244 -14.49 -10.54 -8.51
N LEU A 245 -13.85 -9.88 -9.48
CA LEU A 245 -14.35 -8.62 -10.05
C LEU A 245 -15.79 -8.75 -10.58
N ASP A 246 -16.13 -9.90 -11.17
CA ASP A 246 -17.50 -10.16 -11.69
C ASP A 246 -18.55 -10.31 -10.58
N GLU A 247 -18.14 -10.59 -9.34
CA GLU A 247 -19.02 -10.63 -8.16
C GLU A 247 -19.24 -9.23 -7.58
N LEU A 248 -18.21 -8.37 -7.67
CA LEU A 248 -18.25 -7.01 -7.13
C LEU A 248 -18.96 -6.03 -8.05
N PHE A 249 -18.73 -6.14 -9.35
CA PHE A 249 -19.20 -5.16 -10.34
C PHE A 249 -20.14 -5.77 -11.38
N THR A 250 -20.93 -4.91 -12.01
CA THR A 250 -21.81 -5.30 -13.13
C THR A 250 -21.06 -5.40 -14.46
N SER A 251 -19.91 -4.71 -14.56
CA SER A 251 -19.03 -4.72 -15.73
C SER A 251 -18.26 -6.04 -15.78
N ARG A 252 -18.03 -6.55 -16.99
CA ARG A 252 -17.25 -7.77 -17.19
C ARG A 252 -15.78 -7.51 -16.91
N ARG A 253 -15.07 -8.51 -16.37
CA ARG A 253 -13.64 -8.45 -16.02
C ARG A 253 -12.77 -7.84 -17.12
N HIS A 254 -12.88 -8.32 -18.36
CA HIS A 254 -12.07 -7.80 -19.48
C HIS A 254 -12.27 -6.30 -19.73
N GLN A 255 -13.51 -5.80 -19.61
CA GLN A 255 -13.80 -4.37 -19.75
C GLN A 255 -13.12 -3.53 -18.67
N ILE A 256 -12.92 -4.11 -17.48
CA ILE A 256 -12.23 -3.44 -16.37
C ILE A 256 -10.71 -3.48 -16.60
N LEU A 257 -10.14 -4.68 -16.83
CA LEU A 257 -8.69 -4.84 -16.89
C LEU A 257 -8.04 -4.30 -18.17
N GLU A 258 -8.80 -4.22 -19.26
CA GLU A 258 -8.34 -3.67 -20.55
C GLU A 258 -8.58 -2.16 -20.67
N HIS A 259 -9.26 -1.54 -19.68
CA HIS A 259 -9.52 -0.10 -19.70
C HIS A 259 -8.20 0.71 -19.70
N PRO A 260 -8.09 1.81 -20.46
CA PRO A 260 -6.88 2.66 -20.49
C PRO A 260 -6.53 3.20 -19.10
N GLU A 261 -5.22 3.15 -18.74
CA GLU A 261 -4.73 3.60 -17.43
C GLU A 261 -4.91 5.11 -17.19
N THR A 262 -4.92 5.87 -18.28
CA THR A 262 -5.05 7.33 -18.26
C THR A 262 -6.49 7.82 -18.07
N GLU A 263 -7.46 6.94 -18.28
CA GLU A 263 -8.88 7.27 -18.26
C GLU A 263 -9.55 6.78 -16.97
N THR A 264 -10.59 7.48 -16.57
CA THR A 264 -11.43 7.10 -15.44
C THR A 264 -12.58 6.22 -15.88
N LEU A 265 -12.67 5.03 -15.34
CA LEU A 265 -13.77 4.08 -15.58
C LEU A 265 -14.88 4.30 -14.55
N GLN A 266 -16.12 4.34 -15.03
CA GLN A 266 -17.29 4.32 -14.14
C GLN A 266 -17.73 2.88 -13.90
N LEU A 267 -17.65 2.44 -12.66
CA LEU A 267 -18.07 1.10 -12.24
C LEU A 267 -19.36 1.18 -11.43
N THR A 268 -20.24 0.23 -11.67
CA THR A 268 -21.45 0.05 -10.88
C THR A 268 -21.32 -1.26 -10.10
N THR A 269 -21.45 -1.18 -8.79
CA THR A 269 -21.42 -2.36 -7.92
C THR A 269 -22.70 -3.19 -8.09
N ARG A 270 -22.68 -4.44 -7.65
CA ARG A 270 -23.91 -5.28 -7.60
C ARG A 270 -24.99 -4.67 -6.69
N SER A 271 -24.60 -3.89 -5.69
CA SER A 271 -25.51 -3.12 -4.83
C SER A 271 -25.97 -1.78 -5.45
N LYS A 272 -25.70 -1.55 -6.74
CA LYS A 272 -26.06 -0.35 -7.51
C LYS A 272 -25.40 0.96 -7.06
N VAL A 273 -24.28 0.90 -6.35
CA VAL A 273 -23.45 2.07 -6.03
C VAL A 273 -22.56 2.38 -7.24
N ARG A 274 -22.49 3.65 -7.66
CA ARG A 274 -21.58 4.11 -8.71
C ARG A 274 -20.27 4.55 -8.09
N LEU A 275 -19.16 4.06 -8.63
CA LEU A 275 -17.80 4.39 -8.21
C LEU A 275 -16.97 4.76 -9.43
N SER A 276 -16.09 5.73 -9.25
CA SER A 276 -15.03 6.03 -10.22
C SER A 276 -13.84 5.13 -9.94
N ALA A 277 -13.25 4.57 -10.99
CA ALA A 277 -12.11 3.66 -10.89
C ALA A 277 -10.97 4.10 -11.80
N ARG A 278 -9.74 3.90 -11.37
CA ARG A 278 -8.53 3.99 -12.18
C ARG A 278 -7.80 2.65 -12.08
N ILE A 279 -7.43 2.12 -13.23
CA ILE A 279 -6.75 0.84 -13.34
C ILE A 279 -5.25 1.11 -13.58
N LYS A 280 -4.38 0.35 -12.93
CA LYS A 280 -2.97 0.31 -13.21
C LYS A 280 -2.57 -1.14 -13.48
N ARG A 281 -1.85 -1.37 -14.57
CA ARG A 281 -1.40 -2.70 -14.98
C ARG A 281 -0.10 -3.10 -14.29
N PRO A 282 0.20 -4.40 -14.19
CA PRO A 282 1.49 -4.86 -13.69
C PRO A 282 2.64 -4.32 -14.55
N THR A 283 3.69 -3.84 -13.89
CA THR A 283 4.90 -3.35 -14.55
C THR A 283 5.89 -4.48 -14.87
N ARG A 284 5.84 -5.57 -14.09
CA ARG A 284 6.55 -6.81 -14.39
C ARG A 284 5.60 -7.70 -15.19
N VAL A 285 5.98 -8.03 -16.41
CA VAL A 285 5.34 -9.10 -17.15
C VAL A 285 5.73 -10.38 -16.43
N ASN A 286 4.80 -10.99 -15.68
CA ASN A 286 5.02 -12.31 -15.15
C ASN A 286 5.17 -13.25 -16.35
N GLU A 287 6.39 -13.66 -16.65
CA GLU A 287 6.68 -14.79 -17.52
C GLU A 287 6.22 -16.05 -16.81
N ASN A 288 4.91 -16.23 -16.69
CA ASN A 288 4.34 -17.47 -16.26
C ASN A 288 4.31 -18.37 -17.51
N PRO A 289 5.16 -19.43 -17.62
CA PRO A 289 5.21 -20.27 -18.80
C PRO A 289 3.87 -20.94 -19.12
N ASN A 290 2.95 -21.04 -18.17
CA ASN A 290 1.59 -21.49 -18.37
C ASN A 290 0.64 -20.45 -19.01
N ARG A 291 1.08 -19.21 -19.22
CA ARG A 291 0.26 -18.17 -19.86
C ARG A 291 0.21 -18.37 -21.39
N ILE A 292 1.28 -18.90 -21.97
CA ILE A 292 1.38 -19.15 -23.41
C ILE A 292 0.44 -20.26 -23.86
N ASP A 293 0.33 -21.35 -23.09
CA ASP A 293 -0.48 -22.50 -23.48
C ASP A 293 -2.02 -22.30 -23.35
N ARG A 294 -2.50 -21.33 -22.54
CA ARG A 294 -3.95 -21.13 -22.34
C ARG A 294 -4.54 -20.03 -23.25
N LEU A 295 -3.74 -19.10 -23.73
CA LEU A 295 -4.16 -18.13 -24.76
C LEU A 295 -4.24 -18.77 -26.15
N SER A 296 -3.48 -19.85 -26.38
CA SER A 296 -3.52 -20.62 -27.64
C SER A 296 -4.75 -21.53 -27.81
N GLN A 297 -5.52 -21.78 -26.74
CA GLN A 297 -6.72 -22.63 -26.82
C GLN A 297 -8.05 -21.87 -26.99
N SER A 298 -8.06 -20.53 -26.94
CA SER A 298 -9.28 -19.75 -27.11
C SER A 298 -9.35 -18.88 -28.36
N ASN A 299 -8.35 -18.93 -29.24
CA ASN A 299 -8.39 -18.33 -30.56
C ASN A 299 -7.73 -19.30 -31.57
N GLU A 300 -8.49 -20.24 -32.07
CA GLU A 300 -8.23 -20.82 -33.40
C GLU A 300 -8.52 -19.76 -34.44
N GLY A 301 -7.53 -18.95 -34.71
CA GLY A 301 -7.54 -17.90 -35.73
C GLY A 301 -6.13 -17.31 -35.86
N CYS A 302 -5.25 -18.02 -36.58
CA CYS A 302 -4.03 -17.57 -37.23
C CYS A 302 -3.20 -16.47 -36.55
N TYR A 303 -2.10 -16.89 -35.89
CA TYR A 303 -0.78 -16.32 -36.16
C TYR A 303 0.26 -17.41 -35.85
N SER A 304 0.75 -18.06 -36.85
CA SER A 304 1.95 -18.89 -36.85
C SER A 304 3.14 -18.05 -36.40
N ASP A 305 3.99 -18.65 -35.60
CA ASP A 305 5.31 -18.17 -35.15
C ASP A 305 6.29 -18.11 -36.33
N GLU A 306 5.93 -17.40 -37.41
CA GLU A 306 6.85 -16.99 -38.44
C GLU A 306 7.49 -15.68 -37.98
N LEU A 307 8.79 -15.70 -37.74
CA LEU A 307 9.63 -14.54 -37.55
C LEU A 307 9.15 -13.41 -38.50
N LEU A 308 8.58 -12.35 -37.92
CA LEU A 308 8.14 -11.16 -38.62
C LEU A 308 9.37 -10.50 -39.25
N GLY A 309 9.76 -10.98 -40.41
CA GLY A 309 10.74 -10.31 -41.28
C GLY A 309 10.12 -9.04 -41.87
N ILE A 310 10.91 -8.01 -42.09
CA ILE A 310 10.46 -6.77 -42.76
C ILE A 310 9.76 -7.05 -44.08
N ASP A 311 10.13 -8.13 -44.76
CA ASP A 311 9.54 -8.54 -46.03
C ASP A 311 8.08 -9.05 -45.88
N ASN A 312 7.68 -9.43 -44.68
CA ASN A 312 6.32 -9.93 -44.37
C ASN A 312 5.40 -8.82 -43.79
N LEU A 313 5.91 -7.60 -43.61
CA LEU A 313 5.11 -6.47 -43.20
C LEU A 313 4.42 -5.83 -44.41
N GLU A 314 3.10 -5.91 -44.47
CA GLU A 314 2.30 -5.17 -45.46
C GLU A 314 2.21 -3.70 -45.02
N PHE A 315 3.06 -2.87 -45.64
CA PHE A 315 2.96 -1.41 -45.46
C PHE A 315 1.99 -0.89 -46.54
N GLY A 316 0.90 -0.28 -46.14
CA GLY A 316 -0.06 0.36 -47.03
C GLY A 316 0.55 1.55 -47.82
N ASP A 317 1.70 2.07 -47.36
CA ASP A 317 2.42 3.18 -47.97
C ASP A 317 3.79 2.73 -48.52
N SER A 318 4.02 2.99 -49.82
CA SER A 318 5.26 2.70 -50.49
C SER A 318 6.46 3.50 -49.98
N ALA A 319 6.26 4.65 -49.35
CA ALA A 319 7.31 5.45 -48.73
C ALA A 319 7.82 4.78 -47.43
N VAL A 320 6.91 4.23 -46.60
CA VAL A 320 7.26 3.50 -45.38
C VAL A 320 8.06 2.24 -45.73
N LYS A 321 7.65 1.49 -46.79
CA LYS A 321 8.37 0.31 -47.25
C LYS A 321 9.80 0.65 -47.70
N ARG A 322 9.99 1.76 -48.42
CA ARG A 322 11.32 2.24 -48.82
C ARG A 322 12.17 2.61 -47.59
N CYS A 323 11.63 3.35 -46.65
CA CYS A 323 12.33 3.71 -45.39
C CYS A 323 12.74 2.47 -44.60
N ALA A 324 11.87 1.47 -44.45
CA ALA A 324 12.17 0.21 -43.79
C ALA A 324 13.31 -0.56 -44.48
N THR A 325 13.28 -0.66 -45.81
CA THR A 325 14.33 -1.33 -46.60
C THR A 325 15.67 -0.58 -46.53
N GLN A 326 15.66 0.75 -46.55
CA GLN A 326 16.87 1.57 -46.41
C GLN A 326 17.46 1.46 -45.00
N SER A 327 16.64 1.46 -43.95
CA SER A 327 17.10 1.31 -42.58
C SER A 327 17.83 -0.01 -42.35
N LEU A 328 17.38 -1.10 -42.98
CA LEU A 328 18.07 -2.40 -42.99
C LEU A 328 19.47 -2.31 -43.56
N LYS A 329 19.60 -1.70 -44.72
CA LYS A 329 20.90 -1.56 -45.42
C LYS A 329 21.89 -0.73 -44.62
N VAL A 330 21.41 0.28 -43.89
CA VAL A 330 22.23 1.17 -43.08
C VAL A 330 22.66 0.46 -41.78
N LEU A 331 21.76 -0.28 -41.15
CA LEU A 331 22.05 -1.09 -39.94
C LEU A 331 23.06 -2.21 -40.24
N GLN A 332 22.98 -2.87 -41.40
CA GLN A 332 23.94 -3.90 -41.82
C GLN A 332 25.37 -3.35 -41.95
N ARG A 333 25.51 -2.03 -42.16
CA ARG A 333 26.79 -1.32 -42.19
C ARG A 333 27.25 -0.79 -40.83
N GLY A 334 26.51 -1.15 -39.73
CA GLY A 334 26.87 -0.73 -38.38
C GLY A 334 26.52 0.72 -38.04
N VAL A 335 25.74 1.41 -38.85
CA VAL A 335 25.36 2.81 -38.64
C VAL A 335 24.05 2.81 -37.82
N PRO A 336 23.98 3.57 -36.69
CA PRO A 336 22.76 3.66 -35.88
C PRO A 336 21.64 4.37 -36.66
N VAL A 337 20.41 3.84 -36.52
CA VAL A 337 19.22 4.39 -37.16
C VAL A 337 18.23 4.84 -36.05
N LEU A 338 17.75 6.09 -36.15
CA LEU A 338 16.69 6.62 -35.30
C LEU A 338 15.37 6.52 -36.07
N VAL A 339 14.40 5.81 -35.47
CA VAL A 339 13.02 5.70 -35.96
C VAL A 339 12.15 6.65 -35.19
N THR A 340 11.51 7.61 -35.85
CA THR A 340 10.59 8.57 -35.25
C THR A 340 9.21 8.46 -35.91
N GLY A 341 8.15 8.64 -35.12
CA GLY A 341 6.78 8.65 -35.64
C GLY A 341 5.81 9.02 -34.53
N GLU A 342 4.58 9.36 -34.90
CA GLU A 342 3.51 9.63 -33.94
C GLU A 342 3.10 8.36 -33.18
N THR A 343 2.49 8.53 -32.01
CA THR A 343 2.01 7.39 -31.19
C THR A 343 0.94 6.61 -31.98
N GLY A 344 1.15 5.31 -32.14
CA GLY A 344 0.21 4.43 -32.84
C GLY A 344 0.56 4.12 -34.32
N VAL A 345 1.57 4.76 -34.93
CA VAL A 345 1.96 4.51 -36.35
C VAL A 345 2.79 3.24 -36.58
N GLY A 346 2.97 2.39 -35.55
CA GLY A 346 3.65 1.09 -35.68
C GLY A 346 5.19 1.14 -35.68
N THR A 347 5.82 2.19 -35.14
CA THR A 347 7.27 2.27 -34.97
C THR A 347 7.85 1.11 -34.16
N GLY A 348 7.15 0.61 -33.16
CA GLY A 348 7.54 -0.56 -32.38
C GLY A 348 7.57 -1.85 -33.20
N VAL A 349 6.61 -2.05 -34.09
CA VAL A 349 6.52 -3.21 -34.98
C VAL A 349 7.70 -3.20 -35.98
N LEU A 350 8.03 -2.03 -36.52
CA LEU A 350 9.15 -1.85 -37.41
C LEU A 350 10.50 -2.18 -36.74
N VAL A 351 10.68 -1.76 -35.47
CA VAL A 351 11.89 -2.04 -34.69
C VAL A 351 11.98 -3.53 -34.35
N ALA A 352 10.86 -4.16 -33.95
CA ALA A 352 10.82 -5.59 -33.64
C ALA A 352 11.08 -6.51 -34.84
N ALA A 353 10.68 -6.10 -36.05
CA ALA A 353 10.93 -6.84 -37.29
C ALA A 353 12.38 -6.75 -37.79
N HIS A 354 13.23 -5.97 -37.13
CA HIS A 354 14.64 -5.83 -37.52
C HIS A 354 15.52 -6.96 -36.98
N PRO A 355 16.21 -7.77 -37.81
CA PRO A 355 17.01 -8.91 -37.34
C PRO A 355 18.19 -8.53 -36.44
N ALA A 356 18.66 -7.28 -36.48
CA ALA A 356 19.71 -6.76 -35.61
C ALA A 356 19.23 -6.54 -34.14
N ALA A 357 17.92 -6.45 -33.87
CA ALA A 357 17.40 -6.33 -32.53
C ALA A 357 17.53 -7.64 -31.74
N HIS A 358 17.43 -8.79 -32.38
CA HIS A 358 17.57 -10.10 -31.73
C HIS A 358 19.02 -10.46 -31.39
N GLN A 359 20.02 -10.00 -32.10
CA GLN A 359 21.43 -10.34 -31.82
C GLN A 359 22.04 -9.49 -30.68
N ARG A 360 21.49 -8.31 -30.35
CA ARG A 360 22.01 -7.46 -29.27
C ARG A 360 21.48 -7.82 -27.88
N ASN A 361 20.30 -8.41 -27.76
CA ASN A 361 19.77 -8.84 -26.45
C ASN A 361 20.55 -10.02 -25.81
N GLN A 362 21.38 -10.72 -26.60
CA GLN A 362 22.24 -11.77 -26.04
C GLN A 362 23.63 -11.28 -25.59
N ARG A 363 23.99 -9.99 -25.76
CA ARG A 363 25.32 -9.48 -25.41
C ARG A 363 25.41 -8.37 -24.39
N HIS A 364 24.32 -7.91 -23.80
CA HIS A 364 24.33 -6.85 -22.74
C HIS A 364 23.63 -7.25 -21.44
N THR A 365 24.08 -8.36 -20.87
CA THR A 365 24.10 -8.53 -19.40
C THR A 365 25.55 -8.28 -18.96
N GLY A 366 25.92 -7.03 -18.81
CA GLY A 366 27.26 -6.67 -18.33
C GLY A 366 27.42 -5.15 -18.30
N ALA A 367 27.34 -4.60 -17.11
CA ALA A 367 27.90 -3.35 -16.57
C ALA A 367 28.21 -2.18 -17.53
N GLY A 368 27.72 -0.99 -17.19
CA GLY A 368 28.24 0.27 -17.72
C GLY A 368 27.44 1.48 -17.27
N GLU A 369 27.87 2.08 -16.19
CA GLU A 369 27.50 3.44 -15.79
C GLU A 369 27.74 4.43 -16.94
N SER A 370 26.82 5.34 -17.18
CA SER A 370 27.12 6.56 -17.92
C SER A 370 26.61 7.80 -17.19
N ARG A 371 27.57 8.62 -16.82
CA ARG A 371 27.41 9.98 -16.30
C ARG A 371 26.73 10.87 -17.31
N ALA A 372 25.81 11.69 -16.82
CA ALA A 372 25.26 12.84 -17.51
C ALA A 372 26.26 14.02 -17.57
N ARG A 373 26.23 14.72 -18.67
CA ARG A 373 26.45 16.17 -18.74
C ARG A 373 25.21 16.80 -19.34
#